data_a627aef7bf8174f8b5228ce1b050e80c
#
_entry.id   a627aef7bf8174f8b5228ce1b050e80c
#
_cell.length_a   1.000
_cell.length_b   1.000
_cell.length_c   1.000
_cell.angle_alpha   90.00
_cell.angle_beta   90.00
_cell.angle_gamma   90.00
#
_symmetry.space_group_name_H-M   'P 1'
#
loop_
_entity.id
_entity.type
_entity.pdbx_description
1 polymer ?
#
loop_
_entity_poly.entity_id
_entity_poly.type
_entity_poly.pdbx_seq_one_letter_code
_entity_poly.pdbx_strand_id
1 'polypeptide(L)'
;MLKPTTCFIIAILYFANTTPLPSNILEVTHQHLVAKDSGCSSRIVLLDISKAFDKVIHSALFKLRQLGVTGSVYNLLQTYLSGRSQFVRLGDFRSEHLYTNCGVPQGSVLGPLLFLVYVNDIGTNIKSSISLFADDTILLCSSKNPSAVHTTLSNDLRELEM
;
A
#
# COMPACT_ATOMS: atom_id res chain seq x y z
N MET A 1 16.62 6.65 -13.70
CA MET A 1 16.15 5.31 -13.32
C MET A 1 16.93 4.88 -12.09
N LEU A 2 16.32 4.85 -10.91
CA LEU A 2 16.98 4.41 -9.67
C LEU A 2 17.21 2.90 -9.75
N LYS A 3 18.37 2.43 -9.29
CA LYS A 3 18.68 1.00 -9.26
C LYS A 3 17.66 0.27 -8.36
N PRO A 4 17.23 -0.97 -8.68
CA PRO A 4 16.23 -1.71 -7.90
C PRO A 4 16.57 -1.83 -6.40
N THR A 5 17.85 -2.00 -6.08
CA THR A 5 18.36 -2.01 -4.70
C THR A 5 18.12 -0.70 -3.95
N THR A 6 18.16 0.43 -4.64
CA THR A 6 17.91 1.75 -4.04
C THR A 6 16.42 1.90 -3.68
N CYS A 7 15.53 1.34 -4.50
CA CYS A 7 14.08 1.40 -4.24
C CYS A 7 13.69 0.54 -3.01
N PHE A 8 14.32 -0.62 -2.84
CA PHE A 8 14.10 -1.49 -1.67
C PHE A 8 14.65 -0.86 -0.38
N ILE A 9 15.85 -0.24 -0.46
CA ILE A 9 16.43 0.51 0.66
C ILE A 9 15.56 1.73 1.00
N ILE A 10 15.04 2.43 0.01
CA ILE A 10 14.12 3.56 0.21
C ILE A 10 12.82 3.09 0.86
N ALA A 11 12.25 1.94 0.45
CA ALA A 11 11.06 1.38 1.11
C ALA A 11 11.33 0.99 2.56
N ILE A 12 12.49 0.39 2.86
CA ILE A 12 12.92 0.07 4.23
C ILE A 12 13.20 1.35 5.03
N LEU A 13 13.87 2.34 4.43
CA LEU A 13 14.15 3.62 5.07
C LEU A 13 12.88 4.46 5.24
N TYR A 14 11.94 4.35 4.31
CA TYR A 14 10.63 5.00 4.43
C TYR A 14 9.83 4.42 5.60
N PHE A 15 9.96 3.11 5.87
CA PHE A 15 9.33 2.47 7.02
C PHE A 15 10.08 2.71 8.33
N ALA A 16 11.42 2.77 8.28
CA ALA A 16 12.26 3.06 9.45
C ALA A 16 12.24 4.55 9.85
N ASN A 17 12.07 5.43 8.86
CA ASN A 17 11.86 6.87 9.03
C ASN A 17 10.40 7.22 8.75
N THR A 18 9.43 6.45 9.27
CA THR A 18 8.03 6.83 9.15
C THR A 18 7.91 8.29 9.55
N THR A 19 7.83 9.14 8.53
CA THR A 19 7.34 10.49 8.75
C THR A 19 6.04 10.32 9.51
N PRO A 20 5.93 10.89 10.70
CA PRO A 20 4.74 10.64 11.53
C PRO A 20 3.50 11.00 10.71
N LEU A 21 2.38 10.32 10.96
CA LEU A 21 1.06 10.61 10.39
C LEU A 21 0.82 12.13 10.13
N PRO A 22 1.30 13.04 10.99
CA PRO A 22 1.22 14.48 10.77
C PRO A 22 1.82 14.97 9.46
N SER A 23 2.90 14.35 8.93
CA SER A 23 3.57 14.90 7.73
C SER A 23 2.83 14.60 6.43
N ASN A 24 2.19 13.44 6.29
CA ASN A 24 1.37 13.14 5.11
C ASN A 24 0.12 14.02 5.08
N ILE A 25 -0.52 14.20 6.23
CA ILE A 25 -1.67 15.11 6.35
C ILE A 25 -1.26 16.56 6.09
N LEU A 26 -0.12 16.99 6.62
CA LEU A 26 0.41 18.32 6.39
C LEU A 26 0.73 18.57 4.92
N GLU A 27 1.36 17.60 4.25
CA GLU A 27 1.66 17.68 2.81
C GLU A 27 0.40 17.79 1.97
N VAL A 28 -0.60 16.92 2.20
CA VAL A 28 -1.90 16.95 1.50
C VAL A 28 -2.63 18.26 1.77
N THR A 29 -2.61 18.74 3.02
CA THR A 29 -3.21 20.02 3.40
C THR A 29 -2.52 21.17 2.70
N HIS A 30 -1.19 21.20 2.67
CA HIS A 30 -0.41 22.21 1.97
C HIS A 30 -0.75 22.23 0.48
N GLN A 31 -0.73 21.09 -0.20
CA GLN A 31 -1.10 20.99 -1.62
C GLN A 31 -2.54 21.47 -1.88
N HIS A 32 -3.48 21.16 -0.99
CA HIS A 32 -4.86 21.65 -1.08
C HIS A 32 -4.94 23.17 -0.98
N LEU A 33 -4.23 23.77 -0.02
CA LEU A 33 -4.21 25.22 0.18
C LEU A 33 -3.56 25.95 -1.01
N VAL A 34 -2.41 25.46 -1.49
CA VAL A 34 -1.75 26.00 -2.68
C VAL A 34 -2.66 25.96 -3.91
N ALA A 35 -3.37 24.86 -4.12
CA ALA A 35 -4.34 24.74 -5.21
C ALA A 35 -5.46 25.78 -5.08
N LYS A 36 -5.98 25.98 -3.86
CA LYS A 36 -7.02 26.97 -3.58
C LYS A 36 -6.54 28.40 -3.82
N ASP A 37 -5.35 28.74 -3.36
CA ASP A 37 -4.75 30.06 -3.56
C ASP A 37 -4.50 30.36 -5.05
N SER A 38 -4.26 29.30 -5.84
CA SER A 38 -4.12 29.36 -7.30
C SER A 38 -5.45 29.42 -8.05
N GLY A 39 -6.57 29.54 -7.35
CA GLY A 39 -7.92 29.58 -7.94
C GLY A 39 -8.38 28.22 -8.51
N CYS A 40 -7.77 27.12 -8.08
CA CYS A 40 -8.17 25.77 -8.49
C CYS A 40 -9.24 25.19 -7.56
N SER A 41 -10.16 24.43 -8.14
CA SER A 41 -10.98 23.50 -7.39
C SER A 41 -10.14 22.27 -7.03
N SER A 42 -10.17 21.83 -5.78
CA SER A 42 -9.50 20.61 -5.33
C SER A 42 -10.42 19.74 -4.52
N ARG A 43 -10.20 18.43 -4.60
CA ARG A 43 -10.94 17.42 -3.82
C ARG A 43 -9.96 16.40 -3.26
N ILE A 44 -10.24 15.98 -2.04
CA ILE A 44 -9.51 14.93 -1.32
C ILE A 44 -10.46 13.74 -1.16
N VAL A 45 -9.96 12.55 -1.41
CA VAL A 45 -10.64 11.28 -1.16
C VAL A 45 -9.78 10.48 -0.22
N LEU A 46 -10.37 10.02 0.87
CA LEU A 46 -9.74 9.12 1.85
C LEU A 46 -10.26 7.71 1.59
N LEU A 47 -9.35 6.76 1.48
CA LEU A 47 -9.65 5.35 1.25
C LEU A 47 -8.98 4.51 2.33
N ASP A 48 -9.69 3.49 2.79
CA ASP A 48 -9.18 2.47 3.70
C ASP A 48 -9.18 1.11 3.00
N ILE A 49 -8.05 0.40 3.06
CA ILE A 49 -7.95 -0.94 2.47
C ILE A 49 -8.44 -1.96 3.49
N SER A 50 -9.71 -2.31 3.39
CA SER A 50 -10.33 -3.28 4.30
C SER A 50 -9.56 -4.59 4.34
N LYS A 51 -9.11 -5.00 5.53
CA LYS A 51 -8.30 -6.21 5.78
C LYS A 51 -7.00 -6.23 4.95
N ALA A 52 -6.31 -5.10 4.87
CA ALA A 52 -5.13 -4.90 4.04
C ALA A 52 -4.11 -6.05 4.17
N PHE A 53 -3.72 -6.40 5.39
CA PHE A 53 -2.75 -7.45 5.66
C PHE A 53 -3.26 -8.86 5.31
N ASP A 54 -4.55 -9.10 5.39
CA ASP A 54 -5.15 -10.41 5.10
C ASP A 54 -5.31 -10.65 3.59
N LYS A 55 -5.28 -9.58 2.79
CA LYS A 55 -5.49 -9.62 1.34
C LYS A 55 -4.21 -9.66 0.51
N VAL A 56 -3.03 -9.61 1.12
CA VAL A 56 -1.75 -9.70 0.41
C VAL A 56 -1.64 -11.04 -0.30
N ILE A 57 -1.74 -11.04 -1.63
CA ILE A 57 -1.65 -12.27 -2.44
C ILE A 57 -0.19 -12.72 -2.50
N HIS A 58 0.10 -13.94 -2.04
CA HIS A 58 1.48 -14.45 -1.95
C HIS A 58 2.16 -14.52 -3.32
N SER A 59 1.44 -14.88 -4.38
CA SER A 59 1.99 -14.91 -5.74
C SER A 59 2.41 -13.53 -6.25
N ALA A 60 1.78 -12.45 -5.80
CA ALA A 60 2.17 -11.10 -6.21
C ALA A 60 3.51 -10.64 -5.59
N LEU A 61 4.01 -11.36 -4.59
CA LEU A 61 5.32 -11.07 -3.98
C LEU A 61 6.51 -11.43 -4.89
N PHE A 62 6.27 -11.97 -6.12
CA PHE A 62 7.30 -11.99 -7.17
C PHE A 62 7.88 -10.59 -7.46
N LYS A 63 7.14 -9.52 -7.15
CA LYS A 63 7.62 -8.13 -7.18
C LYS A 63 8.91 -7.94 -6.37
N LEU A 64 9.15 -8.75 -5.33
CA LEU A 64 10.41 -8.75 -4.59
C LEU A 64 11.62 -8.96 -5.51
N ARG A 65 11.49 -9.83 -6.53
CA ARG A 65 12.57 -10.05 -7.51
C ARG A 65 12.78 -8.82 -8.38
N GLN A 66 11.72 -8.12 -8.76
CA GLN A 66 11.81 -6.87 -9.53
C GLN A 66 12.48 -5.76 -8.71
N LEU A 67 12.32 -5.80 -7.39
CA LEU A 67 12.97 -4.90 -6.44
C LEU A 67 14.42 -5.33 -6.09
N GLY A 68 14.94 -6.39 -6.73
CA GLY A 68 16.31 -6.86 -6.56
C GLY A 68 16.52 -7.84 -5.40
N VAL A 69 15.45 -8.30 -4.75
CA VAL A 69 15.54 -9.34 -3.71
C VAL A 69 15.66 -10.70 -4.39
N THR A 70 16.83 -11.33 -4.28
CA THR A 70 17.14 -12.61 -4.93
C THR A 70 17.83 -13.58 -3.96
N GLY A 71 18.10 -14.79 -4.41
CA GLY A 71 18.89 -15.79 -3.67
C GLY A 71 18.21 -16.21 -2.36
N SER A 72 19.01 -16.38 -1.32
CA SER A 72 18.58 -16.93 -0.02
C SER A 72 17.50 -16.09 0.65
N VAL A 73 17.56 -14.77 0.51
CA VAL A 73 16.55 -13.86 1.11
C VAL A 73 15.19 -14.05 0.44
N TYR A 74 15.15 -14.14 -0.89
CA TYR A 74 13.91 -14.40 -1.60
C TYR A 74 13.32 -15.76 -1.21
N ASN A 75 14.15 -16.81 -1.17
CA ASN A 75 13.71 -18.15 -0.78
C ASN A 75 13.19 -18.19 0.65
N LEU A 76 13.83 -17.47 1.57
CA LEU A 76 13.36 -17.33 2.95
C LEU A 76 11.96 -16.71 3.00
N LEU A 77 11.74 -15.59 2.31
CA LEU A 77 10.43 -14.91 2.28
C LEU A 77 9.35 -15.78 1.63
N GLN A 78 9.71 -16.49 0.55
CA GLN A 78 8.80 -17.44 -0.09
C GLN A 78 8.43 -18.58 0.86
N THR A 79 9.39 -19.19 1.54
CA THR A 79 9.13 -20.25 2.52
C THR A 79 8.34 -19.74 3.71
N TYR A 80 8.61 -18.52 4.16
CA TYR A 80 7.88 -17.88 5.26
C TYR A 80 6.38 -17.74 4.98
N LEU A 81 5.98 -17.53 3.71
CA LEU A 81 4.59 -17.38 3.30
C LEU A 81 3.94 -18.70 2.84
N SER A 82 4.76 -19.69 2.42
CA SER A 82 4.26 -20.93 1.85
C SER A 82 3.76 -21.89 2.93
N GLY A 83 2.74 -22.70 2.56
CA GLY A 83 2.24 -23.80 3.41
C GLY A 83 1.63 -23.35 4.74
N ARG A 84 1.22 -22.10 4.84
CA ARG A 84 0.61 -21.58 6.06
C ARG A 84 -0.82 -22.09 6.22
N SER A 85 -1.16 -22.40 7.45
CA SER A 85 -2.53 -22.73 7.84
C SER A 85 -2.91 -21.97 9.11
N GLN A 86 -4.18 -21.77 9.30
CA GLN A 86 -4.75 -21.16 10.49
C GLN A 86 -5.89 -22.03 11.05
N PHE A 87 -6.12 -21.93 12.33
CA PHE A 87 -7.26 -22.53 13.01
C PHE A 87 -7.74 -21.60 14.13
N VAL A 88 -8.99 -21.76 14.53
CA VAL A 88 -9.55 -21.04 15.68
C VAL A 88 -9.46 -21.93 16.91
N ARG A 89 -9.03 -21.37 18.03
CA ARG A 89 -9.02 -22.02 19.34
C ARG A 89 -9.92 -21.27 20.32
N LEU A 90 -10.83 -22.00 20.95
CA LEU A 90 -11.68 -21.47 22.01
C LEU A 90 -11.62 -22.42 23.20
N GLY A 91 -10.86 -22.07 24.22
CA GLY A 91 -10.56 -22.96 25.35
C GLY A 91 -9.84 -24.22 24.88
N ASP A 92 -10.45 -25.39 25.10
CA ASP A 92 -9.94 -26.72 24.70
C ASP A 92 -10.39 -27.14 23.31
N PHE A 93 -11.30 -26.40 22.69
CA PHE A 93 -11.82 -26.72 21.36
C PHE A 93 -10.92 -26.07 20.30
N ARG A 94 -10.70 -26.82 19.18
CA ARG A 94 -9.98 -26.36 18.01
C ARG A 94 -10.80 -26.63 16.76
N SER A 95 -10.81 -25.66 15.84
CA SER A 95 -11.34 -25.90 14.49
C SER A 95 -10.36 -26.74 13.65
N GLU A 96 -10.82 -27.19 12.50
CA GLU A 96 -9.93 -27.71 11.47
C GLU A 96 -8.94 -26.65 10.98
N HIS A 97 -7.81 -27.11 10.45
CA HIS A 97 -6.81 -26.24 9.83
C HIS A 97 -7.27 -25.83 8.42
N LEU A 98 -7.26 -24.53 8.15
CA LEU A 98 -7.51 -23.98 6.83
C LEU A 98 -6.19 -23.42 6.28
N TYR A 99 -5.79 -23.90 5.09
CA TYR A 99 -4.62 -23.37 4.39
C TYR A 99 -4.91 -22.00 3.80
N THR A 100 -3.93 -21.11 3.89
CA THR A 100 -4.02 -19.74 3.37
C THR A 100 -3.01 -19.54 2.26
N ASN A 101 -3.44 -18.93 1.15
CA ASN A 101 -2.62 -18.52 0.03
C ASN A 101 -2.53 -16.99 -0.10
N CYS A 102 -3.07 -16.28 0.86
CA CYS A 102 -3.04 -14.82 0.98
C CYS A 102 -2.88 -14.41 2.45
N GLY A 103 -2.58 -13.15 2.65
CA GLY A 103 -2.36 -12.53 3.93
C GLY A 103 -0.94 -12.69 4.45
N VAL A 104 -0.55 -11.71 5.27
CA VAL A 104 0.71 -11.73 6.02
C VAL A 104 0.40 -11.85 7.51
N PRO A 105 1.24 -12.56 8.29
CA PRO A 105 0.98 -12.73 9.71
C PRO A 105 0.92 -11.41 10.45
N GLN A 106 -0.21 -11.11 11.05
CA GLN A 106 -0.38 -9.92 11.88
C GLN A 106 0.54 -10.01 13.11
N GLY A 107 1.13 -8.89 13.49
CA GLY A 107 2.12 -8.84 14.58
C GLY A 107 3.52 -9.33 14.20
N SER A 108 3.75 -9.74 12.97
CA SER A 108 5.09 -10.09 12.49
C SER A 108 5.87 -8.85 12.05
N VAL A 109 7.19 -8.89 12.20
CA VAL A 109 8.09 -7.80 11.74
C VAL A 109 8.08 -7.69 10.20
N LEU A 110 7.89 -8.81 9.48
CA LEU A 110 7.90 -8.85 8.02
C LEU A 110 6.55 -8.46 7.40
N GLY A 111 5.44 -8.57 8.13
CA GLY A 111 4.11 -8.28 7.62
C GLY A 111 3.99 -6.91 6.98
N PRO A 112 4.31 -5.82 7.70
CA PRO A 112 4.26 -4.47 7.14
C PRO A 112 5.16 -4.29 5.92
N LEU A 113 6.37 -4.85 5.92
CA LEU A 113 7.29 -4.77 4.79
C LEU A 113 6.72 -5.46 3.54
N LEU A 114 6.16 -6.65 3.70
CA LEU A 114 5.56 -7.42 2.61
C LEU A 114 4.29 -6.73 2.07
N PHE A 115 3.52 -6.09 2.93
CA PHE A 115 2.39 -5.28 2.52
C PHE A 115 2.84 -4.07 1.69
N LEU A 116 3.89 -3.34 2.10
CA LEU A 116 4.44 -2.23 1.32
C LEU A 116 4.92 -2.66 -0.07
N VAL A 117 5.59 -3.82 -0.17
CA VAL A 117 5.97 -4.40 -1.46
C VAL A 117 4.74 -4.71 -2.31
N TYR A 118 3.68 -5.19 -1.68
CA TYR A 118 2.44 -5.54 -2.37
C TYR A 118 1.75 -4.31 -2.97
N VAL A 119 1.67 -3.20 -2.22
CA VAL A 119 0.99 -1.98 -2.66
C VAL A 119 1.89 -0.98 -3.40
N ASN A 120 3.17 -1.29 -3.58
CA ASN A 120 4.18 -0.35 -4.11
C ASN A 120 3.83 0.24 -5.49
N ASP A 121 3.07 -0.47 -6.29
CA ASP A 121 2.66 -0.05 -7.64
C ASP A 121 1.19 0.39 -7.74
N ILE A 122 0.49 0.51 -6.62
CA ILE A 122 -0.92 0.90 -6.59
C ILE A 122 -1.18 2.25 -7.28
N GLY A 123 -0.19 3.14 -7.27
CA GLY A 123 -0.27 4.47 -7.88
C GLY A 123 0.13 4.53 -9.36
N THR A 124 0.49 3.41 -10.02
CA THR A 124 1.13 3.45 -11.35
C THR A 124 0.26 4.09 -12.42
N ASN A 125 -1.06 3.87 -12.39
CA ASN A 125 -2.03 4.41 -13.36
C ASN A 125 -2.84 5.58 -12.82
N ILE A 126 -2.58 6.04 -11.61
CA ILE A 126 -3.32 7.10 -10.94
C ILE A 126 -2.82 8.46 -11.40
N LYS A 127 -3.72 9.35 -11.78
CA LYS A 127 -3.44 10.73 -12.23
C LYS A 127 -3.47 11.74 -11.11
N SER A 128 -4.23 11.46 -10.06
CA SER A 128 -4.27 12.27 -8.84
C SER A 128 -2.97 12.12 -8.04
N SER A 129 -2.66 13.10 -7.21
CA SER A 129 -1.62 12.93 -6.19
C SER A 129 -2.08 11.85 -5.21
N ILE A 130 -1.27 10.81 -5.02
CA ILE A 130 -1.55 9.72 -4.09
C ILE A 130 -0.57 9.76 -2.92
N SER A 131 -1.09 9.62 -1.72
CA SER A 131 -0.31 9.50 -0.49
C SER A 131 -0.76 8.25 0.25
N LEU A 132 0.22 7.40 0.60
CA LEU A 132 -0.02 6.13 1.27
C LEU A 132 0.56 6.18 2.68
N PHE A 133 -0.20 5.71 3.65
CA PHE A 133 0.25 5.50 5.01
C PHE A 133 -0.33 4.19 5.55
N ALA A 134 0.50 3.13 5.56
CA ALA A 134 0.04 1.76 5.82
C ALA A 134 -1.12 1.39 4.89
N ASP A 135 -2.31 1.14 5.44
CA ASP A 135 -3.56 0.82 4.75
C ASP A 135 -4.37 2.06 4.35
N ASP A 136 -4.07 3.21 4.94
CA ASP A 136 -4.72 4.48 4.57
C ASP A 136 -4.17 5.03 3.25
N THR A 137 -5.07 5.39 2.35
CA THR A 137 -4.74 5.99 1.06
C THR A 137 -5.46 7.32 0.90
N ILE A 138 -4.73 8.34 0.52
CA ILE A 138 -5.28 9.68 0.25
C ILE A 138 -5.05 10.00 -1.21
N LEU A 139 -6.12 10.35 -1.92
CA LEU A 139 -6.06 10.91 -3.27
C LEU A 139 -6.38 12.41 -3.20
N LEU A 140 -5.55 13.24 -3.83
CA LEU A 140 -5.81 14.65 -4.01
C LEU A 140 -5.75 15.00 -5.50
N CYS A 141 -6.80 15.59 -6.00
CA CYS A 141 -6.88 16.12 -7.36
C CYS A 141 -7.27 17.58 -7.35
N SER A 142 -6.59 18.39 -8.14
CA SER A 142 -6.89 19.82 -8.30
C SER A 142 -6.83 20.24 -9.77
N SER A 143 -7.73 21.15 -10.16
CA SER A 143 -7.77 21.72 -11.50
C SER A 143 -8.55 23.04 -11.47
N LYS A 144 -8.29 23.91 -12.43
CA LYS A 144 -9.13 25.11 -12.69
C LYS A 144 -10.56 24.72 -13.14
N ASN A 145 -10.72 23.53 -13.72
CA ASN A 145 -12.02 23.01 -14.15
C ASN A 145 -12.53 21.98 -13.13
N PRO A 146 -13.61 22.30 -12.37
CA PRO A 146 -14.19 21.38 -11.38
C PRO A 146 -14.68 20.04 -11.97
N SER A 147 -15.17 20.05 -13.21
CA SER A 147 -15.64 18.83 -13.88
C SER A 147 -14.45 17.89 -14.18
N ALA A 148 -13.28 18.45 -14.52
CA ALA A 148 -12.07 17.66 -14.73
C ALA A 148 -11.62 16.97 -13.43
N VAL A 149 -11.71 17.64 -12.27
CA VAL A 149 -11.40 17.04 -10.97
C VAL A 149 -12.28 15.82 -10.70
N HIS A 150 -13.60 15.96 -10.93
CA HIS A 150 -14.54 14.86 -10.74
C HIS A 150 -14.22 13.67 -11.66
N THR A 151 -14.00 13.93 -12.95
CA THR A 151 -13.72 12.88 -13.94
C THR A 151 -12.42 12.15 -13.61
N THR A 152 -11.36 12.89 -13.26
CA THR A 152 -10.07 12.29 -12.90
C THR A 152 -10.21 11.39 -11.68
N LEU A 153 -10.80 11.88 -10.58
CA LEU A 153 -10.99 11.08 -9.38
C LEU A 153 -11.87 9.85 -9.61
N SER A 154 -12.94 9.98 -10.41
CA SER A 154 -13.79 8.84 -10.73
C SER A 154 -13.06 7.76 -11.53
N ASN A 155 -12.16 8.14 -12.43
CA ASN A 155 -11.34 7.19 -13.17
C ASN A 155 -10.29 6.55 -12.26
N ASP A 156 -9.60 7.34 -11.45
CA ASP A 156 -8.59 6.85 -10.50
C ASP A 156 -9.20 5.86 -9.50
N LEU A 157 -10.41 6.13 -9.00
CA LEU A 157 -11.10 5.21 -8.10
C LEU A 157 -11.45 3.88 -8.77
N ARG A 158 -11.84 3.88 -10.04
CA ARG A 158 -12.09 2.64 -10.79
C ARG A 158 -10.80 1.83 -11.01
N GLU A 159 -9.66 2.51 -11.25
CA GLU A 159 -8.36 1.83 -11.34
C GLU A 159 -7.94 1.17 -10.02
N LEU A 160 -8.35 1.74 -8.88
CA LEU A 160 -8.05 1.18 -7.55
C LEU A 160 -8.99 0.03 -7.14
N GLU A 161 -10.18 -0.08 -7.75
CA GLU A 161 -11.15 -1.16 -7.47
C GLU A 161 -10.80 -2.49 -8.14
N MET A 162 -9.85 -2.51 -9.09
CA MET A 162 -9.38 -3.72 -9.77
C MET A 162 -8.38 -4.47 -8.92
#